data_2946037fd489c490a5463f3bda8df11a
#
_entry.id   2946037fd489c490a5463f3bda8df11a
#
_cell.length_a   1.000
_cell.length_b   1.000
_cell.length_c   1.000
_cell.angle_alpha   90.00
_cell.angle_beta   90.00
_cell.angle_gamma   90.00
#
_symmetry.space_group_name_H-M   'P 1'
#
loop_
_entity.id
_entity.type
_entity.pdbx_description
1 polymer ?
#
loop_
_entity_poly.entity_id
_entity_poly.type
_entity_poly.pdbx_seq_one_letter_code
_entity_poly.pdbx_strand_id
1 'polypeptide(L)'
;AYGTEILLKNKELKELIDHVDPDFYQSIKNAILERAEKLTEISKNASFGTCFTGVMWGSNGHISDEAHLLLLAHDISGKKEYFDVAKKQFDYVLGCNPMNFCYVTGVGTQSPKYPHHRPPHWLQRVEHTALCNRRSTNMCRGGCRSDNVHGTRLGGGSCGVSKGV
;
A
#
# COMPACT_ATOMS: atom_id res chain seq x y z
N ALA A 1 1.66 11.36 -6.60
CA ALA A 1 1.71 10.89 -8.01
C ALA A 1 0.39 11.08 -8.76
N TYR A 2 -0.79 10.70 -8.20
CA TYR A 2 -2.08 10.78 -8.93
C TYR A 2 -2.46 12.19 -9.39
N GLY A 3 -2.35 13.20 -8.54
CA GLY A 3 -2.64 14.59 -8.93
C GLY A 3 -1.75 15.09 -10.06
N THR A 4 -0.50 14.70 -10.04
CA THR A 4 0.49 15.04 -11.08
C THR A 4 0.15 14.35 -12.41
N GLU A 5 -0.32 13.10 -12.36
CA GLU A 5 -0.77 12.38 -13.55
C GLU A 5 -1.97 13.07 -14.20
N ILE A 6 -2.97 13.47 -13.41
CA ILE A 6 -4.15 14.20 -13.89
C ILE A 6 -3.72 15.50 -14.56
N LEU A 7 -2.84 16.27 -13.93
CA LEU A 7 -2.30 17.51 -14.51
C LEU A 7 -1.62 17.27 -15.86
N LEU A 8 -0.81 16.23 -15.98
CA LEU A 8 -0.07 15.94 -17.21
C LEU A 8 -0.95 15.41 -18.35
N LYS A 9 -2.04 14.69 -18.02
CA LYS A 9 -2.93 14.05 -19.00
C LYS A 9 -4.15 14.90 -19.38
N ASN A 10 -4.52 15.90 -18.57
CA ASN A 10 -5.68 16.74 -18.82
C ASN A 10 -5.33 17.92 -19.74
N LYS A 11 -5.84 17.89 -20.97
CA LYS A 11 -5.57 18.92 -21.99
C LYS A 11 -6.15 20.29 -21.65
N GLU A 12 -7.34 20.33 -21.07
CA GLU A 12 -8.00 21.59 -20.69
C GLU A 12 -7.22 22.30 -19.57
N LEU A 13 -6.78 21.55 -18.55
CA LEU A 13 -5.91 22.09 -17.50
C LEU A 13 -4.57 22.57 -18.04
N LYS A 14 -4.02 21.87 -19.02
CA LYS A 14 -2.78 22.27 -19.67
C LYS A 14 -2.92 23.63 -20.33
N GLU A 15 -3.95 23.83 -21.15
CA GLU A 15 -4.20 25.10 -21.85
C GLU A 15 -4.38 26.27 -20.86
N LEU A 16 -5.09 26.05 -19.76
CA LEU A 16 -5.27 27.07 -18.73
C LEU A 16 -3.96 27.44 -18.02
N ILE A 17 -3.14 26.45 -17.70
CA ILE A 17 -1.88 26.69 -16.97
C ILE A 17 -0.81 27.26 -17.90
N ASP A 18 -0.71 26.81 -19.15
CA ASP A 18 0.23 27.35 -20.13
C ASP A 18 0.00 28.86 -20.38
N HIS A 19 -1.22 29.36 -20.11
CA HIS A 19 -1.55 30.79 -20.18
C HIS A 19 -0.98 31.60 -18.99
N VAL A 20 -0.81 30.95 -17.83
CA VAL A 20 -0.35 31.60 -16.60
C VAL A 20 1.14 31.36 -16.37
N ASP A 21 1.63 30.16 -16.63
CA ASP A 21 3.02 29.76 -16.46
C ASP A 21 3.40 28.71 -17.51
N PRO A 22 4.01 29.11 -18.63
CA PRO A 22 4.38 28.23 -19.74
C PRO A 22 5.41 27.16 -19.32
N ASP A 23 6.24 27.44 -18.33
CA ASP A 23 7.33 26.56 -17.89
C ASP A 23 6.88 25.55 -16.84
N PHE A 24 5.67 25.69 -16.29
CA PHE A 24 5.16 24.88 -15.20
C PHE A 24 5.15 23.37 -15.52
N TYR A 25 4.64 23.00 -16.69
CA TYR A 25 4.60 21.59 -17.10
C TYR A 25 5.99 21.01 -17.32
N GLN A 26 6.92 21.80 -17.82
CA GLN A 26 8.28 21.34 -18.03
C GLN A 26 9.00 21.15 -16.69
N SER A 27 8.76 22.02 -15.73
CA SER A 27 9.33 21.90 -14.38
C SER A 27 8.82 20.64 -13.66
N ILE A 28 7.52 20.32 -13.78
CA ILE A 28 6.96 19.08 -13.24
C ILE A 28 7.58 17.83 -13.91
N LYS A 29 7.68 17.82 -15.23
CA LYS A 29 8.32 16.70 -15.95
C LYS A 29 9.76 16.49 -15.51
N ASN A 30 10.53 17.56 -15.39
CA ASN A 30 11.91 17.51 -14.96
C ASN A 30 12.01 16.96 -13.52
N ALA A 31 11.15 17.40 -12.60
CA ALA A 31 11.11 16.92 -11.23
C ALA A 31 10.77 15.41 -11.15
N ILE A 32 9.82 14.94 -11.98
CA ILE A 32 9.48 13.49 -12.06
C ILE A 32 10.69 12.70 -12.56
N LEU A 33 11.35 13.15 -13.62
CA LEU A 33 12.50 12.44 -14.19
C LEU A 33 13.70 12.41 -13.22
N GLU A 34 13.98 13.52 -12.55
CA GLU A 34 15.02 13.59 -11.52
C GLU A 34 14.73 12.62 -10.37
N ARG A 35 13.48 12.58 -9.89
CA ARG A 35 13.08 11.63 -8.86
C ARG A 35 13.21 10.20 -9.34
N ALA A 36 12.78 9.88 -10.57
CA ALA A 36 12.86 8.55 -11.14
C ALA A 36 14.30 8.05 -11.29
N GLU A 37 15.25 8.93 -11.62
CA GLU A 37 16.67 8.57 -11.66
C GLU A 37 17.20 8.21 -10.27
N LYS A 38 16.86 9.00 -9.24
CA LYS A 38 17.21 8.68 -7.85
C LYS A 38 16.65 7.34 -7.40
N LEU A 39 15.38 7.04 -7.73
CA LEU A 39 14.73 5.78 -7.41
C LEU A 39 15.39 4.59 -8.12
N THR A 40 15.75 4.77 -9.38
CA THR A 40 16.45 3.76 -10.17
C THR A 40 17.79 3.40 -9.55
N GLU A 41 18.55 4.40 -9.10
CA GLU A 41 19.83 4.18 -8.43
C GLU A 41 19.66 3.45 -7.08
N ILE A 42 18.66 3.83 -6.28
CA ILE A 42 18.32 3.12 -5.04
C ILE A 42 17.98 1.65 -5.35
N SER A 43 17.15 1.39 -6.38
CA SER A 43 16.75 0.05 -6.78
C SER A 43 17.93 -0.84 -7.20
N LYS A 44 18.95 -0.29 -7.86
CA LYS A 44 20.16 -1.02 -8.26
C LYS A 44 20.92 -1.57 -7.05
N ASN A 45 20.92 -0.84 -5.95
CA ASN A 45 21.66 -1.18 -4.73
C ASN A 45 20.81 -1.99 -3.73
N ALA A 46 19.52 -2.18 -3.98
CA ALA A 46 18.62 -2.90 -3.08
C ALA A 46 18.53 -4.38 -3.43
N SER A 47 18.58 -5.28 -2.44
CA SER A 47 18.58 -6.73 -2.62
C SER A 47 17.39 -7.28 -3.41
N PHE A 48 16.22 -6.64 -3.27
CA PHE A 48 15.01 -7.00 -4.00
C PHE A 48 14.65 -5.99 -5.10
N GLY A 49 15.57 -5.08 -5.41
CA GLY A 49 15.33 -4.01 -6.39
C GLY A 49 14.25 -3.01 -5.97
N THR A 50 13.96 -2.88 -4.67
CA THR A 50 12.98 -1.91 -4.19
C THR A 50 13.57 -0.51 -4.15
N CYS A 51 12.73 0.49 -4.40
CA CYS A 51 13.12 1.91 -4.26
C CYS A 51 13.05 2.43 -2.81
N PHE A 52 12.82 1.54 -1.87
CA PHE A 52 12.52 1.86 -0.50
C PHE A 52 13.74 1.55 0.40
N THR A 53 14.16 2.52 1.20
CA THR A 53 15.38 2.41 2.02
C THR A 53 15.10 2.11 3.50
N GLY A 54 13.86 2.08 3.94
CA GLY A 54 13.51 1.82 5.33
C GLY A 54 12.12 1.22 5.51
N VAL A 55 11.95 0.31 6.47
CA VAL A 55 10.65 -0.30 6.78
C VAL A 55 9.92 0.58 7.78
N MET A 56 8.74 1.08 7.40
CA MET A 56 7.85 1.82 8.26
C MET A 56 6.41 1.31 8.12
N TRP A 57 5.52 1.78 8.97
CA TRP A 57 4.10 1.48 8.83
C TRP A 57 3.58 1.99 7.49
N GLY A 58 2.87 1.13 6.74
CA GLY A 58 2.33 1.48 5.43
C GLY A 58 3.34 1.45 4.27
N SER A 59 4.54 0.89 4.46
CA SER A 59 5.61 0.85 3.44
C SER A 59 5.18 0.29 2.08
N ASN A 60 4.22 -0.63 2.03
CA ASN A 60 3.68 -1.14 0.75
C ASN A 60 2.96 -0.05 -0.06
N GLY A 61 2.32 0.91 0.60
CA GLY A 61 1.75 2.09 -0.07
C GLY A 61 2.84 2.94 -0.71
N HIS A 62 3.93 3.22 0.01
CA HIS A 62 5.05 3.97 -0.54
C HIS A 62 5.71 3.27 -1.72
N ILE A 63 5.90 1.94 -1.65
CA ILE A 63 6.44 1.15 -2.77
C ILE A 63 5.53 1.29 -4.00
N SER A 64 4.22 1.26 -3.82
CA SER A 64 3.25 1.42 -4.90
C SER A 64 3.26 2.84 -5.48
N ASP A 65 3.40 3.86 -4.65
CA ASP A 65 3.50 5.26 -5.08
C ASP A 65 4.77 5.52 -5.89
N GLU A 66 5.90 4.95 -5.49
CA GLU A 66 7.16 5.05 -6.23
C GLU A 66 7.09 4.28 -7.57
N ALA A 67 6.42 3.12 -7.59
CA ALA A 67 6.16 2.40 -8.83
C ALA A 67 5.32 3.25 -9.81
N HIS A 68 4.28 3.92 -9.32
CA HIS A 68 3.44 4.81 -10.14
C HIS A 68 4.25 5.98 -10.69
N LEU A 69 5.11 6.61 -9.89
CA LEU A 69 5.97 7.70 -10.35
C LEU A 69 6.95 7.22 -11.46
N LEU A 70 7.51 6.02 -11.31
CA LEU A 70 8.39 5.43 -12.32
C LEU A 70 7.64 5.13 -13.64
N LEU A 71 6.39 4.68 -13.58
CA LEU A 71 5.56 4.52 -14.77
C LEU A 71 5.28 5.85 -15.47
N LEU A 72 4.99 6.92 -14.71
CA LEU A 72 4.86 8.27 -15.27
C LEU A 72 6.16 8.75 -15.93
N ALA A 73 7.31 8.48 -15.32
CA ALA A 73 8.60 8.82 -15.89
C ALA A 73 8.88 8.03 -17.18
N HIS A 74 8.44 6.77 -17.24
CA HIS A 74 8.49 5.96 -18.47
C HIS A 74 7.61 6.57 -19.56
N ASP A 75 6.36 6.94 -19.25
CA ASP A 75 5.43 7.58 -20.19
C ASP A 75 5.98 8.89 -20.76
N ILE A 76 6.70 9.66 -19.94
CA ILE A 76 7.30 10.95 -20.34
C ILE A 76 8.54 10.76 -21.21
N SER A 77 9.43 9.82 -20.86
CA SER A 77 10.77 9.69 -21.42
C SER A 77 10.95 8.56 -22.43
N GLY A 78 10.06 7.54 -22.38
CA GLY A 78 10.21 6.29 -23.14
C GLY A 78 11.32 5.37 -22.63
N LYS A 79 12.02 5.73 -21.54
CA LYS A 79 13.11 4.90 -20.99
C LYS A 79 12.56 3.62 -20.37
N LYS A 80 12.88 2.46 -20.97
CA LYS A 80 12.45 1.14 -20.49
C LYS A 80 12.94 0.83 -19.07
N GLU A 81 14.07 1.37 -18.66
CA GLU A 81 14.65 1.16 -17.34
C GLU A 81 13.67 1.52 -16.22
N TYR A 82 12.93 2.63 -16.36
CA TYR A 82 11.93 3.05 -15.37
C TYR A 82 10.77 2.04 -15.27
N PHE A 83 10.35 1.48 -16.40
CA PHE A 83 9.34 0.43 -16.41
C PHE A 83 9.84 -0.85 -15.71
N ASP A 84 11.07 -1.27 -15.99
CA ASP A 84 11.64 -2.47 -15.38
C ASP A 84 11.82 -2.32 -13.86
N VAL A 85 12.18 -1.11 -13.39
CA VAL A 85 12.25 -0.81 -11.95
C VAL A 85 10.87 -0.74 -11.32
N ALA A 86 9.89 -0.13 -11.98
CA ALA A 86 8.50 -0.12 -11.51
C ALA A 86 7.94 -1.54 -11.35
N LYS A 87 8.21 -2.42 -12.32
CA LYS A 87 7.83 -3.82 -12.25
C LYS A 87 8.39 -4.51 -11.01
N LYS A 88 9.66 -4.28 -10.64
CA LYS A 88 10.26 -4.86 -9.43
C LYS A 88 9.53 -4.43 -8.15
N GLN A 89 9.01 -3.20 -8.10
CA GLN A 89 8.20 -2.74 -6.96
C GLN A 89 6.91 -3.57 -6.82
N PHE A 90 6.22 -3.84 -7.93
CA PHE A 90 5.04 -4.69 -7.92
C PHE A 90 5.39 -6.15 -7.61
N ASP A 91 6.47 -6.68 -8.19
CA ASP A 91 6.94 -8.03 -7.90
C ASP A 91 7.20 -8.22 -6.40
N TYR A 92 7.79 -7.21 -5.73
CA TYR A 92 7.99 -7.21 -4.29
C TYR A 92 6.66 -7.30 -3.51
N VAL A 93 5.67 -6.47 -3.86
CA VAL A 93 4.35 -6.48 -3.21
C VAL A 93 3.60 -7.79 -3.48
N LEU A 94 3.81 -8.40 -4.64
CA LEU A 94 3.17 -9.64 -5.07
C LEU A 94 3.85 -10.93 -4.56
N GLY A 95 4.98 -10.83 -3.86
CA GLY A 95 5.59 -11.97 -3.20
C GLY A 95 7.09 -12.17 -3.42
N CYS A 96 7.73 -11.44 -4.36
CA CYS A 96 9.18 -11.44 -4.52
C CYS A 96 9.85 -10.62 -3.41
N ASN A 97 9.66 -11.03 -2.16
CA ASN A 97 10.15 -10.38 -0.96
C ASN A 97 10.71 -11.41 0.03
N PRO A 98 11.40 -11.01 1.10
CA PRO A 98 12.02 -11.95 2.05
C PRO A 98 11.04 -12.92 2.72
N MET A 99 9.75 -12.56 2.77
CA MET A 99 8.70 -13.36 3.40
C MET A 99 8.07 -14.38 2.44
N ASN A 100 8.34 -14.28 1.13
CA ASN A 100 7.64 -15.01 0.07
C ASN A 100 6.11 -14.92 0.23
N PHE A 101 5.62 -13.72 0.56
CA PHE A 101 4.25 -13.45 0.95
C PHE A 101 3.66 -12.33 0.09
N CYS A 102 2.53 -12.58 -0.57
CA CYS A 102 1.80 -11.56 -1.31
C CYS A 102 1.10 -10.61 -0.33
N TYR A 103 1.39 -9.31 -0.43
CA TYR A 103 0.76 -8.31 0.44
C TYR A 103 -0.63 -7.87 -0.05
N VAL A 104 -1.09 -8.38 -1.20
CA VAL A 104 -2.43 -8.12 -1.73
C VAL A 104 -3.39 -9.19 -1.28
N THR A 105 -4.47 -8.79 -0.61
CA THR A 105 -5.50 -9.69 -0.09
C THR A 105 -6.16 -10.48 -1.21
N GLY A 106 -6.25 -11.81 -1.04
CA GLY A 106 -6.89 -12.71 -2.00
C GLY A 106 -6.07 -13.01 -3.25
N VAL A 107 -4.82 -12.55 -3.33
CA VAL A 107 -3.90 -12.83 -4.45
C VAL A 107 -2.80 -13.78 -4.00
N GLY A 108 -2.48 -14.76 -4.86
CA GLY A 108 -1.45 -15.76 -4.57
C GLY A 108 -1.88 -16.83 -3.57
N THR A 109 -0.93 -17.69 -3.20
CA THR A 109 -1.15 -18.82 -2.27
C THR A 109 -1.06 -18.41 -0.81
N GLN A 110 -0.26 -17.37 -0.53
CA GLN A 110 -0.06 -16.81 0.80
C GLN A 110 -0.30 -15.31 0.77
N SER A 111 -1.40 -14.86 1.35
CA SER A 111 -1.78 -13.44 1.39
C SER A 111 -2.53 -13.11 2.68
N PRO A 112 -2.65 -11.82 3.07
CA PRO A 112 -3.39 -11.40 4.25
C PRO A 112 -4.85 -11.84 4.17
N LYS A 113 -5.31 -12.56 5.19
CA LYS A 113 -6.71 -12.97 5.30
C LYS A 113 -7.57 -11.94 6.00
N TYR A 114 -6.95 -11.15 6.87
CA TYR A 114 -7.62 -10.15 7.72
C TYR A 114 -6.82 -8.84 7.68
N PRO A 115 -6.92 -8.06 6.58
CA PRO A 115 -6.21 -6.81 6.48
C PRO A 115 -6.76 -5.81 7.50
N HIS A 116 -5.87 -5.00 8.08
CA HIS A 116 -6.29 -3.87 8.90
C HIS A 116 -6.84 -2.77 7.98
N HIS A 117 -8.14 -2.51 8.06
CA HIS A 117 -8.79 -1.42 7.36
C HIS A 117 -9.77 -0.71 8.31
N ARG A 118 -10.12 0.52 7.99
CA ARG A 118 -11.06 1.32 8.77
C ARG A 118 -12.37 1.48 7.98
N PRO A 119 -13.26 0.46 7.96
CA PRO A 119 -14.58 0.62 7.38
C PRO A 119 -15.38 1.64 8.21
N PRO A 120 -16.45 2.23 7.67
CA PRO A 120 -17.38 3.06 8.43
C PRO A 120 -17.80 2.35 9.72
N HIS A 121 -17.95 3.12 10.81
CA HIS A 121 -18.13 2.58 12.17
C HIS A 121 -19.26 1.54 12.32
N TRP A 122 -20.29 1.64 11.49
CA TRP A 122 -21.40 0.68 11.49
C TRP A 122 -21.05 -0.66 10.81
N LEU A 123 -20.16 -0.68 9.80
CA LEU A 123 -19.67 -1.89 9.14
C LEU A 123 -18.66 -2.63 10.03
N GLN A 124 -17.83 -1.94 10.78
CA GLN A 124 -16.86 -2.56 11.71
C GLN A 124 -17.53 -3.50 12.71
N ARG A 125 -18.74 -3.15 13.18
CA ARG A 125 -19.46 -3.94 14.16
C ARG A 125 -19.97 -5.27 13.59
N VAL A 126 -20.37 -5.28 12.34
CA VAL A 126 -20.91 -6.49 11.67
C VAL A 126 -19.79 -7.44 11.25
N GLU A 127 -18.70 -6.92 10.70
CA GLU A 127 -17.56 -7.74 10.27
C GLU A 127 -16.79 -8.34 11.44
N HIS A 128 -16.58 -7.60 12.52
CA HIS A 128 -15.92 -8.11 13.72
C HIS A 128 -16.70 -9.28 14.34
N THR A 129 -18.02 -9.18 14.37
CA THR A 129 -18.87 -10.25 14.90
C THR A 129 -18.84 -11.49 13.98
N ALA A 130 -18.86 -11.29 12.67
CA ALA A 130 -18.82 -12.38 11.70
C ALA A 130 -17.45 -13.09 11.66
N LEU A 131 -16.35 -12.36 11.86
CA LEU A 131 -14.99 -12.89 11.88
C LEU A 131 -14.66 -13.61 13.19
N CYS A 132 -15.12 -13.10 14.34
CA CYS A 132 -14.96 -13.76 15.63
C CYS A 132 -15.77 -15.08 15.72
N ASN A 133 -16.91 -15.18 15.04
CA ASN A 133 -17.73 -16.38 15.03
C ASN A 133 -17.22 -17.48 14.07
N ARG A 134 -16.29 -17.19 13.17
CA ARG A 134 -15.67 -18.20 12.30
C ARG A 134 -14.36 -18.70 12.91
N ARG A 135 -14.45 -19.56 13.92
CA ARG A 135 -13.40 -20.48 14.40
C ARG A 135 -11.95 -20.20 13.96
N SER A 136 -11.40 -19.08 14.34
CA SER A 136 -9.96 -18.87 14.31
C SER A 136 -9.52 -18.41 15.69
N THR A 137 -9.39 -19.36 16.60
CA THR A 137 -9.05 -19.16 18.01
C THR A 137 -7.64 -18.58 18.22
N ASN A 138 -6.79 -18.56 17.19
CA ASN A 138 -5.40 -18.17 17.36
C ASN A 138 -5.11 -16.70 17.01
N MET A 139 -6.02 -15.97 16.35
CA MET A 139 -5.76 -14.61 15.91
C MET A 139 -6.46 -13.52 16.74
N CYS A 140 -7.42 -13.91 17.59
CA CYS A 140 -8.08 -12.97 18.52
C CYS A 140 -7.23 -12.66 19.77
N ARG A 141 -6.10 -13.33 19.99
CA ARG A 141 -5.26 -13.10 21.18
C ARG A 141 -4.40 -11.84 21.15
N GLY A 142 -4.28 -11.16 20.01
CA GLY A 142 -3.38 -10.01 19.85
C GLY A 142 -4.02 -8.65 19.62
N GLY A 143 -5.35 -8.54 19.44
CA GLY A 143 -5.88 -7.28 18.92
C GLY A 143 -7.27 -6.83 19.40
N CYS A 144 -8.01 -7.63 20.12
CA CYS A 144 -9.28 -7.19 20.70
C CYS A 144 -9.08 -6.68 22.13
N ARG A 145 -8.32 -5.60 22.30
CA ARG A 145 -8.50 -4.75 23.48
C ARG A 145 -9.77 -3.95 23.27
N SER A 146 -10.81 -4.35 23.98
CA SER A 146 -12.00 -3.53 24.20
C SER A 146 -11.65 -2.42 25.18
N ASP A 147 -10.93 -1.42 24.73
CA ASP A 147 -10.70 -0.25 25.52
C ASP A 147 -11.84 0.73 25.26
N ASN A 148 -12.69 0.83 26.26
CA ASN A 148 -13.69 1.86 26.48
C ASN A 148 -14.97 1.84 25.62
N VAL A 149 -15.89 0.98 26.03
CA VAL A 149 -17.32 1.35 25.99
C VAL A 149 -17.83 1.34 27.44
N HIS A 150 -18.09 2.52 27.95
CA HIS A 150 -18.82 2.70 29.21
C HIS A 150 -20.17 1.98 29.15
N GLY A 151 -20.37 1.09 30.11
CA GLY A 151 -21.66 0.76 30.67
C GLY A 151 -22.53 -0.18 29.85
N THR A 152 -22.36 -1.47 30.03
CA THR A 152 -23.38 -2.40 30.53
C THR A 152 -22.74 -3.76 30.74
N ARG A 153 -22.65 -4.16 32.02
CA ARG A 153 -22.31 -5.54 32.41
C ARG A 153 -23.39 -6.48 31.88
N LEU A 154 -22.99 -7.40 31.02
CA LEU A 154 -23.71 -8.66 30.87
C LEU A 154 -22.71 -9.80 31.00
N GLY A 155 -23.01 -10.65 31.93
CA GLY A 155 -22.61 -11.99 32.28
C GLY A 155 -21.27 -12.54 31.76
N GLY A 156 -20.42 -12.88 32.73
CA GLY A 156 -19.19 -13.63 32.50
C GLY A 156 -19.46 -15.02 31.92
N GLY A 157 -18.86 -15.23 30.72
CA GLY A 157 -18.63 -16.56 30.18
C GLY A 157 -17.13 -16.83 30.22
N SER A 158 -16.68 -17.59 31.23
CA SER A 158 -15.33 -18.09 31.32
C SER A 158 -15.06 -19.07 30.17
N CYS A 159 -14.13 -18.77 29.29
CA CYS A 159 -13.58 -19.77 28.38
C CYS A 159 -12.71 -20.75 29.20
N GLY A 160 -13.26 -21.88 29.55
CA GLY A 160 -12.56 -22.97 30.21
C GLY A 160 -11.47 -23.54 29.30
N VAL A 161 -10.24 -23.55 29.80
CA VAL A 161 -9.13 -24.29 29.22
C VAL A 161 -9.29 -25.76 29.64
N SER A 162 -9.72 -26.63 28.73
CA SER A 162 -9.60 -28.08 28.94
C SER A 162 -8.15 -28.50 28.65
N LYS A 163 -7.43 -28.87 29.70
CA LYS A 163 -6.20 -29.65 29.57
C LYS A 163 -6.61 -31.08 29.20
N GLY A 164 -6.30 -31.49 27.98
CA GLY A 164 -6.33 -32.92 27.60
C GLY A 164 -4.98 -33.56 27.92
N VAL A 165 -5.06 -34.72 28.50
CA VAL A 165 -3.99 -35.67 28.82
C VAL A 165 -3.41 -36.25 27.53
#